data_15a581ea735c61337013d2c2ced566c8
#
_entry.id   15a581ea735c61337013d2c2ced566c8
#
_cell.length_a   1.000
_cell.length_b   1.000
_cell.length_c   1.000
_cell.angle_alpha   90.00
_cell.angle_beta   90.00
_cell.angle_gamma   90.00
#
_symmetry.space_group_name_H-M   'P 1'
#
loop_
_entity.id
_entity.type
_entity.pdbx_description
1 polymer ?
#
loop_
_entity_poly.entity_id
_entity_poly.type
_entity_poly.pdbx_seq_one_letter_code
_entity_poly.pdbx_strand_id
1 'polypeptide(L)'
;MSDDNIKEVINRTSIVEIINSTVPLKKKGSNHFGLSPFKKEKTPSFSVNEEKKIFHCFSTGEHGNVIDFLIKVKGYSFKDALYELANKAGVELNFKSSKLNNIIYEINNFASELFHKNLYESKSHFKYLKENRGFDEKTIVEFKLGSTSNFHKLQKKLLDQFELKDLVASGIFNKNQNSKLFFMNRIMVPIMNLQDKTLGFGARVIDESLPKYINSSETKVFKKKQILFNERILNKHSNNKIILVEGYFDVINLYQNNFVNCIAPLGTAINHDKLIDLTKKGFEIIVCLDGDLAGRNATIRLMNNLLSSESFELGIKFVLLPKNF
;
A
#
# COMPACT_ATOMS: atom_id res chain seq x y z
N MET A 1 3.03 2.19 21.84
CA MET A 1 1.57 2.49 21.83
C MET A 1 1.10 2.30 23.24
N SER A 2 0.35 3.22 23.82
CA SER A 2 -0.23 2.99 25.15
C SER A 2 -1.44 2.06 25.01
N ASP A 3 -1.61 1.14 25.97
CA ASP A 3 -2.78 0.25 26.00
C ASP A 3 -4.10 1.05 26.05
N ASP A 4 -4.03 2.30 26.49
CA ASP A 4 -5.17 3.21 26.58
C ASP A 4 -5.76 3.57 25.20
N ASN A 5 -4.92 3.81 24.18
CA ASN A 5 -5.40 4.10 22.82
C ASN A 5 -6.11 2.91 22.19
N ILE A 6 -5.65 1.68 22.45
CA ILE A 6 -6.32 0.46 21.97
C ILE A 6 -7.68 0.30 22.62
N LYS A 7 -7.74 0.50 23.94
CA LYS A 7 -8.99 0.44 24.71
C LYS A 7 -9.99 1.51 24.25
N GLU A 8 -9.51 2.72 23.98
CA GLU A 8 -10.35 3.81 23.48
C GLU A 8 -10.97 3.47 22.12
N VAL A 9 -10.16 2.94 21.17
CA VAL A 9 -10.66 2.52 19.87
C VAL A 9 -11.71 1.42 20.00
N ILE A 10 -11.45 0.38 20.81
CA ILE A 10 -12.41 -0.71 21.05
C ILE A 10 -13.72 -0.18 21.65
N ASN A 11 -13.62 0.70 22.64
CA ASN A 11 -14.80 1.24 23.34
C ASN A 11 -15.66 2.13 22.44
N ARG A 12 -15.05 2.95 21.59
CA ARG A 12 -15.77 3.83 20.65
C ARG A 12 -16.31 3.13 19.40
N THR A 13 -15.84 1.90 19.13
CA THR A 13 -16.30 1.13 17.97
C THR A 13 -17.48 0.24 18.33
N SER A 14 -18.56 0.23 17.52
CA SER A 14 -19.60 -0.78 17.64
C SER A 14 -19.13 -2.10 17.05
N ILE A 15 -18.89 -3.11 17.90
CA ILE A 15 -18.51 -4.45 17.48
C ILE A 15 -19.64 -5.11 16.66
N VAL A 16 -20.89 -4.83 16.99
CA VAL A 16 -22.06 -5.35 16.28
C VAL A 16 -22.11 -4.80 14.86
N GLU A 17 -21.91 -3.49 14.65
CA GLU A 17 -21.90 -2.89 13.30
C GLU A 17 -20.78 -3.44 12.44
N ILE A 18 -19.56 -3.53 12.98
CA ILE A 18 -18.41 -4.04 12.25
C ILE A 18 -18.63 -5.49 11.83
N ILE A 19 -19.09 -6.34 12.74
CA ILE A 19 -19.31 -7.76 12.48
C ILE A 19 -20.51 -7.95 11.54
N ASN A 20 -21.60 -7.20 11.73
CA ASN A 20 -22.81 -7.32 10.91
C ASN A 20 -22.58 -7.00 9.43
N SER A 21 -21.56 -6.20 9.11
CA SER A 21 -21.15 -5.94 7.72
C SER A 21 -20.61 -7.19 7.00
N THR A 22 -20.24 -8.23 7.76
CA THR A 22 -19.63 -9.46 7.21
C THR A 22 -20.47 -10.71 7.56
N VAL A 23 -21.00 -10.76 8.78
CA VAL A 23 -21.81 -11.85 9.31
C VAL A 23 -23.18 -11.30 9.70
N PRO A 24 -24.25 -11.63 8.96
CA PRO A 24 -25.60 -11.16 9.31
C PRO A 24 -25.98 -11.57 10.73
N LEU A 25 -26.28 -10.60 11.57
CA LEU A 25 -26.59 -10.80 12.98
C LEU A 25 -28.07 -10.55 13.28
N LYS A 26 -28.67 -11.37 14.14
CA LYS A 26 -30.01 -11.18 14.68
C LYS A 26 -29.96 -10.97 16.19
N LYS A 27 -30.59 -9.92 16.70
CA LYS A 27 -30.65 -9.61 18.13
C LYS A 27 -31.49 -10.65 18.88
N LYS A 28 -30.93 -11.16 19.98
CA LYS A 28 -31.64 -12.07 20.91
C LYS A 28 -31.20 -11.74 22.35
N GLY A 29 -32.03 -11.05 23.08
CA GLY A 29 -31.71 -10.52 24.42
C GLY A 29 -30.60 -9.45 24.34
N SER A 30 -29.58 -9.58 25.18
CA SER A 30 -28.39 -8.70 25.21
C SER A 30 -27.33 -9.04 24.15
N ASN A 31 -27.49 -10.14 23.43
CA ASN A 31 -26.55 -10.62 22.43
C ASN A 31 -27.12 -10.58 21.01
N HIS A 32 -26.23 -10.62 20.04
CA HIS A 32 -26.56 -10.79 18.62
C HIS A 32 -25.99 -12.13 18.13
N PHE A 33 -26.77 -12.88 17.36
CA PHE A 33 -26.40 -14.22 16.90
C PHE A 33 -26.35 -14.29 15.37
N GLY A 34 -25.37 -15.01 14.84
CA GLY A 34 -25.20 -15.30 13.41
C GLY A 34 -24.62 -16.69 13.18
N LEU A 35 -24.44 -17.05 11.91
CA LEU A 35 -23.69 -18.26 11.54
C LEU A 35 -22.19 -18.01 11.76
N SER A 36 -21.45 -19.08 12.06
CA SER A 36 -20.01 -19.01 12.25
C SER A 36 -19.29 -18.52 10.98
N PRO A 37 -18.43 -17.48 11.07
CA PRO A 37 -17.55 -17.11 9.97
C PRO A 37 -16.34 -18.06 9.84
N PHE A 38 -16.14 -18.97 10.79
CA PHE A 38 -14.97 -19.84 10.86
C PHE A 38 -15.23 -21.25 10.30
N LYS A 39 -16.49 -21.64 10.11
CA LYS A 39 -16.90 -22.90 9.48
C LYS A 39 -18.30 -22.82 8.88
N LYS A 40 -18.59 -23.66 7.90
CA LYS A 40 -19.94 -23.79 7.33
C LYS A 40 -20.88 -24.48 8.33
N GLU A 41 -22.01 -23.85 8.66
CA GLU A 41 -23.03 -24.39 9.56
C GLU A 41 -24.41 -23.86 9.17
N LYS A 42 -25.45 -24.54 9.66
CA LYS A 42 -26.87 -24.16 9.42
C LYS A 42 -27.54 -23.54 10.65
N THR A 43 -26.96 -23.74 11.83
CA THR A 43 -27.49 -23.24 13.10
C THR A 43 -26.61 -22.11 13.64
N PRO A 44 -27.17 -20.94 14.00
CA PRO A 44 -26.37 -19.84 14.54
C PRO A 44 -25.64 -20.22 15.82
N SER A 45 -24.31 -20.20 15.78
CA SER A 45 -23.45 -20.47 16.95
C SER A 45 -22.49 -19.32 17.27
N PHE A 46 -22.52 -18.27 16.48
CA PHE A 46 -21.66 -17.10 16.65
C PHE A 46 -22.42 -16.02 17.40
N SER A 47 -21.96 -15.64 18.58
CA SER A 47 -22.55 -14.67 19.48
C SER A 47 -21.70 -13.40 19.60
N VAL A 48 -22.32 -12.23 19.55
CA VAL A 48 -21.67 -10.93 19.70
C VAL A 48 -22.38 -10.15 20.80
N ASN A 49 -21.61 -9.60 21.74
CA ASN A 49 -22.10 -8.77 22.83
C ASN A 49 -21.53 -7.35 22.69
N GLU A 50 -22.41 -6.37 22.44
CA GLU A 50 -22.02 -4.97 22.25
C GLU A 50 -21.49 -4.33 23.54
N GLU A 51 -22.10 -4.61 24.67
CA GLU A 51 -21.73 -4.01 25.97
C GLU A 51 -20.36 -4.50 26.44
N LYS A 52 -20.11 -5.81 26.29
CA LYS A 52 -18.82 -6.43 26.63
C LYS A 52 -17.75 -6.25 25.56
N LYS A 53 -18.11 -5.76 24.36
CA LYS A 53 -17.22 -5.60 23.19
C LYS A 53 -16.52 -6.90 22.76
N ILE A 54 -17.20 -8.05 22.88
CA ILE A 54 -16.64 -9.38 22.56
C ILE A 54 -17.55 -10.16 21.63
N PHE A 55 -16.92 -11.07 20.89
CA PHE A 55 -17.61 -12.17 20.21
C PHE A 55 -17.18 -13.52 20.78
N HIS A 56 -18.03 -14.52 20.61
CA HIS A 56 -17.73 -15.92 20.92
C HIS A 56 -18.43 -16.85 19.93
N CYS A 57 -17.68 -17.75 19.30
CA CYS A 57 -18.20 -18.79 18.43
C CYS A 57 -18.27 -20.13 19.19
N PHE A 58 -19.45 -20.55 19.60
CA PHE A 58 -19.63 -21.78 20.38
C PHE A 58 -19.28 -23.05 19.63
N SER A 59 -19.31 -23.01 18.29
CA SER A 59 -19.03 -24.20 17.48
C SER A 59 -17.55 -24.44 17.17
N THR A 60 -16.71 -23.42 17.34
CA THR A 60 -15.25 -23.51 17.07
C THR A 60 -14.40 -23.11 18.28
N GLY A 61 -14.98 -22.50 19.32
CA GLY A 61 -14.27 -21.95 20.48
C GLY A 61 -13.58 -20.61 20.22
N GLU A 62 -13.66 -20.08 18.98
CA GLU A 62 -13.06 -18.80 18.63
C GLU A 62 -13.74 -17.64 19.37
N HIS A 63 -12.97 -16.77 19.95
CA HIS A 63 -13.45 -15.61 20.69
C HIS A 63 -12.46 -14.43 20.60
N GLY A 64 -12.93 -13.25 20.97
CA GLY A 64 -12.10 -12.05 20.99
C GLY A 64 -12.91 -10.76 20.93
N ASN A 65 -12.22 -9.66 20.71
CA ASN A 65 -12.81 -8.33 20.49
C ASN A 65 -12.91 -8.01 18.98
N VAL A 66 -13.29 -6.77 18.64
CA VAL A 66 -13.45 -6.33 17.25
C VAL A 66 -12.12 -6.38 16.45
N ILE A 67 -10.97 -6.15 17.08
CA ILE A 67 -9.65 -6.26 16.44
C ILE A 67 -9.36 -7.73 16.11
N ASP A 68 -9.61 -8.64 17.06
CA ASP A 68 -9.43 -10.08 16.86
C ASP A 68 -10.31 -10.60 15.72
N PHE A 69 -11.55 -10.09 15.61
CA PHE A 69 -12.44 -10.42 14.51
C PHE A 69 -11.86 -10.01 13.15
N LEU A 70 -11.37 -8.78 13.02
CA LEU A 70 -10.76 -8.31 11.77
C LEU A 70 -9.51 -9.11 11.40
N ILE A 71 -8.70 -9.48 12.39
CA ILE A 71 -7.50 -10.32 12.17
C ILE A 71 -7.91 -11.72 11.71
N LYS A 72 -8.80 -12.40 12.46
CA LYS A 72 -9.14 -13.82 12.24
C LYS A 72 -10.04 -14.04 11.02
N VAL A 73 -10.97 -13.12 10.74
CA VAL A 73 -11.96 -13.30 9.68
C VAL A 73 -11.59 -12.56 8.40
N LYS A 74 -11.03 -11.36 8.53
CA LYS A 74 -10.65 -10.52 7.37
C LYS A 74 -9.15 -10.55 7.05
N GLY A 75 -8.33 -11.29 7.81
CA GLY A 75 -6.89 -11.40 7.56
C GLY A 75 -6.10 -10.10 7.76
N TYR A 76 -6.64 -9.15 8.54
CA TYR A 76 -5.93 -7.90 8.82
C TYR A 76 -4.71 -8.14 9.68
N SER A 77 -3.65 -7.35 9.49
CA SER A 77 -2.64 -7.23 10.55
C SER A 77 -3.26 -6.48 11.74
N PHE A 78 -2.70 -6.69 12.93
CA PHE A 78 -3.12 -5.94 14.13
C PHE A 78 -3.11 -4.42 13.89
N LYS A 79 -2.10 -3.95 13.17
CA LYS A 79 -1.93 -2.54 12.86
C LYS A 79 -3.00 -2.02 11.91
N ASP A 80 -3.32 -2.78 10.84
CA ASP A 80 -4.35 -2.40 9.87
C ASP A 80 -5.74 -2.41 10.50
N ALA A 81 -6.05 -3.45 11.31
CA ALA A 81 -7.30 -3.54 12.04
C ALA A 81 -7.50 -2.33 12.96
N LEU A 82 -6.47 -1.98 13.71
CA LEU A 82 -6.51 -0.86 14.63
C LEU A 82 -6.66 0.49 13.90
N TYR A 83 -5.99 0.68 12.75
CA TYR A 83 -6.13 1.88 11.93
C TYR A 83 -7.55 2.03 11.37
N GLU A 84 -8.12 0.96 10.82
CA GLU A 84 -9.48 1.01 10.28
C GLU A 84 -10.50 1.38 11.36
N LEU A 85 -10.38 0.74 12.53
CA LEU A 85 -11.28 1.00 13.65
C LEU A 85 -11.12 2.43 14.20
N ALA A 86 -9.89 2.92 14.32
CA ALA A 86 -9.61 4.26 14.79
C ALA A 86 -10.16 5.33 13.84
N ASN A 87 -10.01 5.14 12.52
CA ASN A 87 -10.60 6.05 11.53
C ASN A 87 -12.13 6.10 11.65
N LYS A 88 -12.78 4.94 11.84
CA LYS A 88 -14.23 4.86 12.02
C LYS A 88 -14.68 5.47 13.35
N ALA A 89 -13.88 5.31 14.40
CA ALA A 89 -14.16 5.83 15.75
C ALA A 89 -13.77 7.30 15.94
N GLY A 90 -13.13 7.95 14.97
CA GLY A 90 -12.59 9.31 15.09
C GLY A 90 -11.49 9.43 16.15
N VAL A 91 -10.70 8.36 16.35
CA VAL A 91 -9.59 8.32 17.31
C VAL A 91 -8.26 8.53 16.60
N GLU A 92 -7.52 9.56 16.99
CA GLU A 92 -6.15 9.75 16.51
C GLU A 92 -5.20 8.73 17.17
N LEU A 93 -4.64 7.84 16.36
CA LEU A 93 -3.64 6.88 16.83
C LEU A 93 -2.24 7.49 16.81
N ASN A 94 -1.75 7.87 17.97
CA ASN A 94 -0.36 8.23 18.17
C ASN A 94 0.49 6.96 18.34
N PHE A 95 0.87 6.31 17.25
CA PHE A 95 1.93 5.31 17.34
C PHE A 95 3.23 6.03 17.71
N LYS A 96 3.84 5.66 18.82
CA LYS A 96 5.25 6.02 19.08
C LYS A 96 6.08 5.35 17.98
N SER A 97 6.14 5.98 16.79
CA SER A 97 7.14 5.60 15.80
C SER A 97 8.50 5.85 16.44
N SER A 98 9.46 4.98 16.18
CA SER A 98 10.81 5.25 16.69
C SER A 98 11.24 6.63 16.15
N LYS A 99 12.00 7.40 16.96
CA LYS A 99 12.54 8.71 16.54
C LYS A 99 13.15 8.63 15.12
N LEU A 100 13.79 7.50 14.82
CA LEU A 100 14.36 7.24 13.49
C LEU A 100 13.30 7.10 12.38
N ASN A 101 12.15 6.47 12.64
CA ASN A 101 11.11 6.37 11.60
C ASN A 101 10.52 7.73 11.29
N ASN A 102 10.33 8.59 12.31
CA ASN A 102 9.82 9.94 12.10
C ASN A 102 10.76 10.78 11.24
N ILE A 103 12.06 10.75 11.53
CA ILE A 103 13.05 11.49 10.75
C ILE A 103 13.13 10.96 9.30
N ILE A 104 13.01 9.64 9.08
CA ILE A 104 12.97 9.09 7.72
C ILE A 104 11.74 9.59 6.94
N TYR A 105 10.55 9.62 7.55
CA TYR A 105 9.36 10.19 6.90
C TYR A 105 9.52 11.68 6.61
N GLU A 106 10.08 12.45 7.53
CA GLU A 106 10.33 13.87 7.37
C GLU A 106 11.27 14.13 6.17
N ILE A 107 12.41 13.42 6.12
CA ILE A 107 13.37 13.48 5.02
C ILE A 107 12.70 13.12 3.70
N ASN A 108 11.98 12.01 3.63
CA ASN A 108 11.36 11.55 2.39
C ASN A 108 10.27 12.50 1.90
N ASN A 109 9.47 13.08 2.80
CA ASN A 109 8.46 14.06 2.43
C ASN A 109 9.12 15.36 1.93
N PHE A 110 10.15 15.87 2.62
CA PHE A 110 10.92 17.03 2.19
C PHE A 110 11.56 16.79 0.81
N ALA A 111 12.18 15.63 0.61
CA ALA A 111 12.78 15.26 -0.67
C ALA A 111 11.74 15.15 -1.79
N SER A 112 10.55 14.62 -1.51
CA SER A 112 9.46 14.54 -2.47
C SER A 112 9.05 15.93 -2.96
N GLU A 113 8.84 16.88 -2.06
CA GLU A 113 8.51 18.27 -2.42
C GLU A 113 9.66 18.94 -3.18
N LEU A 114 10.90 18.73 -2.75
CA LEU A 114 12.09 19.28 -3.40
C LEU A 114 12.25 18.74 -4.82
N PHE A 115 12.09 17.45 -5.04
CA PHE A 115 12.17 16.82 -6.36
C PHE A 115 11.02 17.26 -7.27
N HIS A 116 9.80 17.40 -6.71
CA HIS A 116 8.66 17.89 -7.46
C HIS A 116 8.87 19.33 -7.96
N LYS A 117 9.33 20.23 -7.09
CA LYS A 117 9.69 21.60 -7.52
C LYS A 117 10.78 21.61 -8.58
N ASN A 118 11.80 20.75 -8.44
CA ASN A 118 12.89 20.67 -9.42
C ASN A 118 12.43 20.10 -10.79
N LEU A 119 11.30 19.40 -10.87
CA LEU A 119 10.74 18.95 -12.14
C LEU A 119 10.39 20.13 -13.04
N TYR A 120 9.78 21.18 -12.49
CA TYR A 120 9.41 22.37 -13.26
C TYR A 120 10.62 23.24 -13.67
N GLU A 121 11.76 23.10 -12.97
CA GLU A 121 13.04 23.68 -13.37
C GLU A 121 13.74 22.86 -14.49
N SER A 122 13.34 21.60 -14.69
CA SER A 122 13.96 20.65 -15.62
C SER A 122 13.17 20.50 -16.93
N LYS A 123 13.51 21.32 -17.92
CA LYS A 123 12.81 21.27 -19.23
C LYS A 123 12.77 19.87 -19.86
N SER A 124 13.90 19.12 -19.81
CA SER A 124 13.98 17.77 -20.42
C SER A 124 13.10 16.75 -19.71
N HIS A 125 13.12 16.72 -18.37
CA HIS A 125 12.32 15.78 -17.59
C HIS A 125 10.83 16.11 -17.66
N PHE A 126 10.47 17.39 -17.60
CA PHE A 126 9.09 17.82 -17.76
C PHE A 126 8.56 17.50 -19.16
N LYS A 127 9.33 17.80 -20.21
CA LYS A 127 9.00 17.46 -21.59
C LYS A 127 8.80 15.95 -21.76
N TYR A 128 9.69 15.14 -21.19
CA TYR A 128 9.57 13.67 -21.24
C TYR A 128 8.24 13.17 -20.64
N LEU A 129 7.83 13.70 -19.48
CA LEU A 129 6.55 13.30 -18.88
C LEU A 129 5.35 13.74 -19.72
N LYS A 130 5.40 14.95 -20.31
CA LYS A 130 4.31 15.49 -21.14
C LYS A 130 4.21 14.83 -22.50
N GLU A 131 5.31 14.71 -23.24
CA GLU A 131 5.30 14.31 -24.64
C GLU A 131 5.54 12.80 -24.84
N ASN A 132 6.48 12.19 -24.10
CA ASN A 132 6.78 10.78 -24.25
C ASN A 132 5.87 9.86 -23.40
N ARG A 133 5.37 10.38 -22.26
CA ARG A 133 4.45 9.65 -21.39
C ARG A 133 3.00 10.10 -21.50
N GLY A 134 2.75 11.25 -22.09
CA GLY A 134 1.41 11.79 -22.27
C GLY A 134 0.73 12.22 -20.97
N PHE A 135 1.48 12.43 -19.88
CA PHE A 135 0.88 12.79 -18.60
C PHE A 135 0.44 14.26 -18.60
N ASP A 136 -0.78 14.49 -18.17
CA ASP A 136 -1.29 15.82 -17.91
C ASP A 136 -0.69 16.39 -16.59
N GLU A 137 -0.86 17.70 -16.38
CA GLU A 137 -0.29 18.36 -15.21
C GLU A 137 -0.99 17.93 -13.92
N LYS A 138 -2.29 17.65 -13.96
CA LYS A 138 -3.05 17.16 -12.82
C LYS A 138 -2.51 15.83 -12.34
N THR A 139 -2.20 14.92 -13.24
CA THR A 139 -1.59 13.62 -12.93
C THR A 139 -0.18 13.77 -12.38
N ILE A 140 0.65 14.65 -12.95
CA ILE A 140 2.00 14.96 -12.45
C ILE A 140 1.95 15.47 -11.01
N VAL A 141 0.99 16.34 -10.69
CA VAL A 141 0.80 16.88 -9.33
C VAL A 141 0.25 15.82 -8.38
N GLU A 142 -0.76 15.05 -8.78
CA GLU A 142 -1.38 14.01 -7.95
C GLU A 142 -0.37 12.96 -7.48
N PHE A 143 0.51 12.52 -8.37
CA PHE A 143 1.57 11.57 -8.04
C PHE A 143 2.86 12.24 -7.54
N LYS A 144 2.89 13.56 -7.39
CA LYS A 144 4.07 14.34 -7.00
C LYS A 144 5.32 13.95 -7.78
N LEU A 145 5.19 13.71 -9.09
CA LEU A 145 6.31 13.32 -9.92
C LEU A 145 7.41 14.39 -9.85
N GLY A 146 8.65 13.96 -9.74
CA GLY A 146 9.78 14.83 -9.47
C GLY A 146 10.94 14.61 -10.44
N SER A 147 12.00 15.39 -10.24
CA SER A 147 13.23 15.30 -11.02
C SER A 147 14.46 15.50 -10.15
N THR A 148 15.51 14.75 -10.45
CA THR A 148 16.85 14.94 -9.88
C THR A 148 17.87 15.39 -10.93
N SER A 149 17.44 16.13 -11.97
CA SER A 149 18.33 16.68 -13.02
C SER A 149 19.44 17.56 -12.45
N ASN A 150 19.15 18.39 -11.45
CA ASN A 150 20.09 19.26 -10.77
C ASN A 150 20.62 18.64 -9.46
N PHE A 151 21.08 17.40 -9.52
CA PHE A 151 21.38 16.60 -8.33
C PHE A 151 22.39 17.26 -7.37
N HIS A 152 23.36 18.05 -7.83
CA HIS A 152 24.28 18.78 -6.96
C HIS A 152 23.57 19.84 -6.09
N LYS A 153 22.67 20.64 -6.70
CA LYS A 153 21.84 21.62 -5.99
C LYS A 153 20.93 20.95 -4.98
N LEU A 154 20.31 19.83 -5.37
CA LEU A 154 19.40 19.06 -4.51
C LEU A 154 20.14 18.41 -3.33
N GLN A 155 21.31 17.83 -3.60
CA GLN A 155 22.18 17.25 -2.58
C GLN A 155 22.58 18.30 -1.53
N LYS A 156 23.00 19.48 -1.96
CA LYS A 156 23.33 20.58 -1.04
C LYS A 156 22.15 20.93 -0.15
N LYS A 157 20.96 21.16 -0.72
CA LYS A 157 19.75 21.50 0.05
C LYS A 157 19.37 20.42 1.08
N LEU A 158 19.56 19.14 0.76
CA LEU A 158 19.30 18.04 1.69
C LEU A 158 20.31 18.02 2.84
N LEU A 159 21.60 18.26 2.54
CA LEU A 159 22.66 18.32 3.55
C LEU A 159 22.57 19.59 4.43
N ASP A 160 22.06 20.68 3.90
CA ASP A 160 21.81 21.92 4.68
C ASP A 160 20.67 21.73 5.70
N GLN A 161 19.74 20.77 5.46
CA GLN A 161 18.54 20.56 6.27
C GLN A 161 18.64 19.36 7.23
N PHE A 162 19.38 18.31 6.86
CA PHE A 162 19.42 17.05 7.60
C PHE A 162 20.84 16.51 7.79
N GLU A 163 21.03 15.78 8.88
CA GLU A 163 22.32 15.12 9.12
C GLU A 163 22.54 13.98 8.09
N LEU A 164 23.79 13.82 7.66
CA LEU A 164 24.16 12.81 6.68
C LEU A 164 23.77 11.38 7.10
N LYS A 165 23.92 11.03 8.38
CA LYS A 165 23.53 9.70 8.90
C LYS A 165 22.04 9.39 8.66
N ASP A 166 21.17 10.42 8.79
CA ASP A 166 19.73 10.30 8.64
C ASP A 166 19.34 10.23 7.15
N LEU A 167 20.04 11.02 6.29
CA LEU A 167 19.90 10.94 4.84
C LEU A 167 20.30 9.54 4.30
N VAL A 168 21.34 8.93 4.85
CA VAL A 168 21.72 7.55 4.53
C VAL A 168 20.68 6.56 5.04
N ALA A 169 20.18 6.74 6.27
CA ALA A 169 19.16 5.89 6.85
C ALA A 169 17.82 5.96 6.11
N SER A 170 17.50 7.09 5.45
CA SER A 170 16.31 7.26 4.62
C SER A 170 16.42 6.57 3.25
N GLY A 171 17.61 6.15 2.83
CA GLY A 171 17.88 5.53 1.53
C GLY A 171 17.97 6.53 0.36
N ILE A 172 17.97 7.85 0.64
CA ILE A 172 18.17 8.89 -0.38
C ILE A 172 19.64 9.07 -0.73
N PHE A 173 20.54 8.81 0.23
CA PHE A 173 21.98 8.86 0.04
C PHE A 173 22.60 7.45 0.06
N ASN A 174 23.64 7.26 -0.75
CA ASN A 174 24.38 6.01 -0.80
C ASN A 174 25.21 5.78 0.46
N LYS A 175 25.18 4.53 0.95
CA LYS A 175 26.01 4.10 2.09
C LYS A 175 27.50 4.07 1.77
N ASN A 176 27.87 3.77 0.51
CA ASN A 176 29.21 3.37 0.10
C ASN A 176 29.91 4.35 -0.83
N GLN A 177 29.30 5.47 -1.22
CA GLN A 177 29.85 6.39 -2.21
C GLN A 177 29.87 7.82 -1.67
N ASN A 178 30.86 8.17 -0.85
CA ASN A 178 31.17 9.54 -0.44
C ASN A 178 29.96 10.46 -0.25
N SER A 179 28.90 9.95 0.41
CA SER A 179 27.73 10.75 0.78
C SER A 179 27.00 11.42 -0.42
N LYS A 180 26.90 10.72 -1.54
CA LYS A 180 26.22 11.24 -2.73
C LYS A 180 24.73 10.84 -2.75
N LEU A 181 23.94 11.74 -3.33
CA LEU A 181 22.53 11.45 -3.65
C LEU A 181 22.45 10.18 -4.51
N PHE A 182 21.60 9.22 -4.09
CA PHE A 182 21.47 7.93 -4.76
C PHE A 182 20.83 8.06 -6.15
N PHE A 183 19.91 8.99 -6.30
CA PHE A 183 19.16 9.22 -7.54
C PHE A 183 19.76 10.40 -8.31
N MET A 184 20.55 10.12 -9.35
CA MET A 184 21.13 11.17 -10.19
C MET A 184 20.46 11.19 -11.56
N ASN A 185 20.03 12.38 -11.99
CA ASN A 185 19.43 12.63 -13.30
C ASN A 185 18.28 11.68 -13.66
N ARG A 186 17.27 11.60 -12.78
CA ARG A 186 16.12 10.69 -12.94
C ARG A 186 14.79 11.40 -12.72
N ILE A 187 13.75 10.90 -13.36
CA ILE A 187 12.36 11.13 -12.96
C ILE A 187 12.13 10.39 -11.64
N MET A 188 11.54 11.09 -10.67
CA MET A 188 11.27 10.57 -9.35
C MET A 188 9.79 10.30 -9.17
N VAL A 189 9.48 9.13 -8.61
CA VAL A 189 8.12 8.67 -8.32
C VAL A 189 8.04 8.36 -6.82
N PRO A 190 7.41 9.21 -6.00
CA PRO A 190 7.24 8.94 -4.58
C PRO A 190 6.38 7.69 -4.34
N ILE A 191 6.81 6.83 -3.43
CA ILE A 191 6.08 5.65 -3.00
C ILE A 191 5.50 5.95 -1.62
N MET A 192 4.17 5.97 -1.51
CA MET A 192 3.45 6.41 -0.32
C MET A 192 2.75 5.25 0.37
N ASN A 193 2.59 5.34 1.69
CA ASN A 193 1.77 4.40 2.45
C ASN A 193 0.29 4.80 2.45
N LEU A 194 -0.54 4.03 3.17
CA LEU A 194 -1.98 4.27 3.33
C LEU A 194 -2.34 5.62 3.98
N GLN A 195 -1.37 6.32 4.61
CA GLN A 195 -1.53 7.64 5.25
C GLN A 195 -0.88 8.77 4.42
N ASP A 196 -0.64 8.55 3.14
CA ASP A 196 0.03 9.49 2.23
C ASP A 196 1.44 9.95 2.68
N LYS A 197 2.12 9.17 3.55
CA LYS A 197 3.52 9.44 3.94
C LYS A 197 4.47 8.78 2.96
N THR A 198 5.46 9.51 2.49
CA THR A 198 6.47 9.00 1.56
C THR A 198 7.39 8.00 2.25
N LEU A 199 7.38 6.75 1.79
CA LEU A 199 8.20 5.65 2.29
C LEU A 199 9.58 5.63 1.63
N GLY A 200 9.64 5.98 0.35
CA GLY A 200 10.81 5.95 -0.51
C GLY A 200 10.43 6.36 -1.93
N PHE A 201 11.26 6.04 -2.88
CA PHE A 201 11.10 6.48 -4.27
C PHE A 201 11.38 5.36 -5.26
N GLY A 202 10.59 5.30 -6.33
CA GLY A 202 10.97 4.76 -7.60
C GLY A 202 11.64 5.85 -8.44
N ALA A 203 12.55 5.47 -9.33
CA ALA A 203 13.19 6.43 -10.20
C ALA A 203 13.49 5.83 -11.58
N ARG A 204 13.38 6.66 -12.64
CA ARG A 204 13.60 6.25 -14.03
C ARG A 204 14.50 7.25 -14.74
N VAL A 205 15.43 6.75 -15.54
CA VAL A 205 16.18 7.59 -16.50
C VAL A 205 15.30 7.94 -17.70
N ILE A 206 15.60 9.08 -18.34
CA ILE A 206 14.92 9.49 -19.58
C ILE A 206 15.73 9.13 -20.85
N ASP A 207 16.97 8.72 -20.66
CA ASP A 207 17.90 8.27 -21.69
C ASP A 207 18.06 6.74 -21.67
N GLU A 208 19.01 6.20 -22.42
CA GLU A 208 19.29 4.76 -22.50
C GLU A 208 20.23 4.23 -21.41
N SER A 209 20.56 5.05 -20.41
CA SER A 209 21.45 4.64 -19.33
C SER A 209 20.81 3.53 -18.46
N LEU A 210 21.64 2.62 -17.98
CA LEU A 210 21.22 1.49 -17.16
C LEU A 210 21.62 1.69 -15.69
N PRO A 211 20.85 1.15 -14.75
CA PRO A 211 19.56 0.50 -14.93
C PRO A 211 18.45 1.51 -15.21
N LYS A 212 17.52 1.14 -16.10
CA LYS A 212 16.39 2.00 -16.52
C LYS A 212 15.53 2.44 -15.34
N TYR A 213 15.24 1.52 -14.43
CA TYR A 213 14.50 1.75 -13.17
C TYR A 213 15.35 1.39 -11.97
N ILE A 214 15.25 2.20 -10.92
CA ILE A 214 15.79 1.89 -9.59
C ILE A 214 14.78 2.28 -8.53
N ASN A 215 14.86 1.63 -7.37
CA ASN A 215 14.07 1.99 -6.18
C ASN A 215 15.00 2.36 -5.05
N SER A 216 14.51 3.14 -4.08
CA SER A 216 15.20 3.36 -2.80
C SER A 216 15.73 2.04 -2.24
N SER A 217 16.86 2.10 -1.56
CA SER A 217 17.34 0.99 -0.72
C SER A 217 16.30 0.68 0.36
N GLU A 218 16.26 -0.55 0.85
CA GLU A 218 15.40 -0.90 1.97
C GLU A 218 15.78 -0.14 3.23
N THR A 219 14.79 0.37 3.92
CA THR A 219 14.92 1.12 5.17
C THR A 219 14.04 0.51 6.25
N LYS A 220 13.99 1.13 7.43
CA LYS A 220 13.04 0.71 8.49
C LYS A 220 11.58 0.93 8.11
N VAL A 221 11.29 1.88 7.22
CA VAL A 221 9.93 2.21 6.77
C VAL A 221 9.61 1.71 5.36
N PHE A 222 10.60 1.31 4.57
CA PHE A 222 10.45 0.89 3.19
C PHE A 222 10.94 -0.54 2.99
N LYS A 223 10.02 -1.48 2.76
CA LYS A 223 10.25 -2.90 2.48
C LYS A 223 9.58 -3.27 1.16
N LYS A 224 10.36 -3.36 0.08
CA LYS A 224 9.86 -3.53 -1.30
C LYS A 224 8.87 -4.70 -1.48
N LYS A 225 9.14 -5.82 -0.82
CA LYS A 225 8.28 -7.01 -0.89
C LYS A 225 6.93 -6.86 -0.18
N GLN A 226 6.80 -5.89 0.73
CA GLN A 226 5.61 -5.70 1.56
C GLN A 226 4.72 -4.54 1.08
N ILE A 227 5.21 -3.73 0.14
CA ILE A 227 4.57 -2.49 -0.31
C ILE A 227 4.20 -2.64 -1.78
N LEU A 228 3.00 -2.15 -2.13
CA LEU A 228 2.57 -1.98 -3.51
C LEU A 228 2.54 -0.49 -3.84
N PHE A 229 2.95 -0.12 -5.04
CA PHE A 229 2.80 1.25 -5.51
C PHE A 229 1.32 1.63 -5.55
N ASN A 230 1.01 2.82 -5.10
CA ASN A 230 -0.34 3.39 -5.02
C ASN A 230 -1.30 2.62 -4.09
N GLU A 231 -0.82 1.83 -3.12
CA GLU A 231 -1.70 1.13 -2.16
C GLU A 231 -2.55 2.07 -1.30
N ARG A 232 -2.24 3.38 -1.29
CA ARG A 232 -3.06 4.42 -0.63
C ARG A 232 -4.50 4.46 -1.10
N ILE A 233 -4.80 3.98 -2.31
CA ILE A 233 -6.16 3.92 -2.86
C ILE A 233 -7.06 2.95 -2.10
N LEU A 234 -6.48 1.94 -1.43
CA LEU A 234 -7.23 0.92 -0.70
C LEU A 234 -8.11 1.50 0.40
N ASN A 235 -7.74 2.68 0.92
CA ASN A 235 -8.51 3.40 1.95
C ASN A 235 -9.43 4.49 1.38
N LYS A 236 -9.27 4.87 0.10
CA LYS A 236 -9.93 6.07 -0.47
C LYS A 236 -11.18 5.77 -1.28
N HIS A 237 -11.34 4.53 -1.74
CA HIS A 237 -12.40 4.18 -2.67
C HIS A 237 -13.34 3.10 -2.11
N SER A 238 -14.65 3.32 -2.28
CA SER A 238 -15.71 2.36 -1.94
C SER A 238 -15.77 1.15 -2.88
N ASN A 239 -15.07 1.21 -4.03
CA ASN A 239 -15.01 0.11 -4.98
C ASN A 239 -13.95 -0.90 -4.51
N ASN A 240 -14.37 -2.13 -4.26
CA ASN A 240 -13.51 -3.23 -3.83
C ASN A 240 -12.75 -3.92 -4.98
N LYS A 241 -12.81 -3.41 -6.23
CA LYS A 241 -12.05 -3.95 -7.36
C LYS A 241 -10.71 -3.22 -7.50
N ILE A 242 -9.63 -3.99 -7.67
CA ILE A 242 -8.27 -3.50 -7.82
C ILE A 242 -7.67 -4.06 -9.11
N ILE A 243 -7.00 -3.22 -9.89
CA ILE A 243 -6.22 -3.64 -11.06
C ILE A 243 -4.75 -3.69 -10.65
N LEU A 244 -4.13 -4.86 -10.79
CA LEU A 244 -2.70 -5.06 -10.57
C LEU A 244 -1.99 -5.05 -11.92
N VAL A 245 -1.05 -4.13 -12.10
CA VAL A 245 -0.21 -3.97 -13.31
C VAL A 245 1.28 -4.13 -12.98
N GLU A 246 2.19 -4.03 -13.97
CA GLU A 246 3.61 -4.32 -13.77
C GLU A 246 4.38 -3.19 -13.08
N GLY A 247 4.12 -1.93 -13.43
CA GLY A 247 4.94 -0.82 -12.99
C GLY A 247 4.20 0.45 -12.60
N TYR A 248 4.95 1.41 -12.04
CA TYR A 248 4.32 2.66 -11.57
C TYR A 248 3.79 3.53 -12.71
N PHE A 249 4.44 3.54 -13.88
CA PHE A 249 3.97 4.34 -15.01
C PHE A 249 2.68 3.79 -15.60
N ASP A 250 2.45 2.48 -15.51
CA ASP A 250 1.20 1.84 -15.94
C ASP A 250 0.08 2.25 -14.99
N VAL A 251 0.32 2.23 -13.67
CA VAL A 251 -0.63 2.76 -12.69
C VAL A 251 -0.97 4.22 -12.95
N ILE A 252 0.04 5.06 -13.20
CA ILE A 252 -0.15 6.50 -13.41
C ILE A 252 -0.93 6.75 -14.71
N ASN A 253 -0.63 5.99 -15.78
CA ASN A 253 -1.34 6.08 -17.05
C ASN A 253 -2.80 5.65 -16.93
N LEU A 254 -3.05 4.53 -16.26
CA LEU A 254 -4.41 4.07 -16.00
C LEU A 254 -5.20 5.05 -15.13
N TYR A 255 -4.58 5.60 -14.10
CA TYR A 255 -5.19 6.63 -13.25
C TYR A 255 -5.65 7.84 -14.06
N GLN A 256 -4.79 8.37 -14.95
CA GLN A 256 -5.14 9.48 -15.84
C GLN A 256 -6.34 9.17 -16.76
N ASN A 257 -6.50 7.90 -17.13
CA ASN A 257 -7.60 7.40 -17.93
C ASN A 257 -8.80 6.90 -17.10
N ASN A 258 -8.95 7.42 -15.86
CA ASN A 258 -10.05 7.13 -14.92
C ASN A 258 -10.09 5.71 -14.33
N PHE A 259 -9.05 4.90 -14.53
CA PHE A 259 -8.87 3.65 -13.80
C PHE A 259 -8.10 3.91 -12.50
N VAL A 260 -8.78 4.51 -11.52
CA VAL A 260 -8.14 5.01 -10.30
C VAL A 260 -7.69 3.89 -9.34
N ASN A 261 -8.26 2.70 -9.44
CA ASN A 261 -8.03 1.57 -8.53
C ASN A 261 -6.87 0.67 -8.99
N CYS A 262 -5.76 1.26 -9.40
CA CYS A 262 -4.60 0.52 -9.92
C CYS A 262 -3.46 0.52 -8.92
N ILE A 263 -2.79 -0.65 -8.80
CA ILE A 263 -1.59 -0.87 -7.98
C ILE A 263 -0.53 -1.62 -8.78
N ALA A 264 0.73 -1.54 -8.35
CA ALA A 264 1.83 -2.29 -8.96
C ALA A 264 2.86 -2.76 -7.93
N PRO A 265 3.61 -3.84 -8.20
CA PRO A 265 4.79 -4.21 -7.42
C PRO A 265 5.94 -3.21 -7.64
N LEU A 266 6.94 -3.24 -6.77
CA LEU A 266 8.08 -2.33 -6.82
C LEU A 266 9.31 -2.96 -7.48
N GLY A 267 9.17 -3.48 -8.70
CA GLY A 267 10.28 -4.12 -9.44
C GLY A 267 10.77 -5.42 -8.79
N THR A 268 9.92 -6.08 -8.05
CA THR A 268 10.12 -7.42 -7.47
C THR A 268 9.04 -8.36 -7.98
N ALA A 269 9.28 -9.68 -7.88
CA ALA A 269 8.21 -10.64 -8.13
C ALA A 269 6.98 -10.30 -7.30
N ILE A 270 5.80 -10.45 -7.90
CA ILE A 270 4.52 -10.18 -7.23
C ILE A 270 4.41 -11.11 -6.02
N ASN A 271 4.26 -10.50 -4.85
CA ASN A 271 4.07 -11.26 -3.62
C ASN A 271 2.63 -11.80 -3.55
N HIS A 272 2.47 -13.10 -3.81
CA HIS A 272 1.17 -13.78 -3.78
C HIS A 272 0.49 -13.69 -2.41
N ASP A 273 1.24 -13.74 -1.28
CA ASP A 273 0.67 -13.60 0.07
C ASP A 273 -0.02 -12.24 0.24
N LYS A 274 0.59 -11.17 -0.29
CA LYS A 274 -0.02 -9.82 -0.25
C LYS A 274 -1.32 -9.77 -1.04
N LEU A 275 -1.44 -10.49 -2.16
CA LEU A 275 -2.67 -10.57 -2.94
C LEU A 275 -3.74 -11.37 -2.18
N ILE A 276 -3.36 -12.49 -1.58
CA ILE A 276 -4.24 -13.29 -0.73
C ILE A 276 -4.77 -12.44 0.44
N ASP A 277 -3.92 -11.66 1.09
CA ASP A 277 -4.33 -10.76 2.17
C ASP A 277 -5.33 -9.69 1.70
N LEU A 278 -5.15 -9.17 0.49
CA LEU A 278 -6.09 -8.21 -0.10
C LEU A 278 -7.45 -8.86 -0.40
N THR A 279 -7.46 -10.10 -0.93
CA THR A 279 -8.74 -10.81 -1.17
C THR A 279 -9.46 -11.15 0.12
N LYS A 280 -8.74 -11.56 1.18
CA LYS A 280 -9.31 -11.75 2.52
C LYS A 280 -9.92 -10.46 3.11
N LYS A 281 -9.40 -9.30 2.74
CA LYS A 281 -9.96 -7.98 3.08
C LYS A 281 -11.18 -7.60 2.23
N GLY A 282 -11.62 -8.46 1.31
CA GLY A 282 -12.79 -8.29 0.47
C GLY A 282 -12.51 -7.61 -0.88
N PHE A 283 -11.25 -7.47 -1.28
CA PHE A 283 -10.90 -6.93 -2.60
C PHE A 283 -10.97 -8.02 -3.68
N GLU A 284 -11.57 -7.67 -4.83
CA GLU A 284 -11.47 -8.42 -6.08
C GLU A 284 -10.26 -7.89 -6.86
N ILE A 285 -9.31 -8.76 -7.23
CA ILE A 285 -8.07 -8.35 -7.91
C ILE A 285 -8.14 -8.77 -9.37
N ILE A 286 -7.90 -7.82 -10.27
CA ILE A 286 -7.78 -8.05 -11.70
C ILE A 286 -6.31 -7.91 -12.07
N VAL A 287 -5.64 -9.02 -12.33
CA VAL A 287 -4.23 -9.04 -12.76
C VAL A 287 -4.17 -8.76 -14.26
N CYS A 288 -3.48 -7.68 -14.64
CA CYS A 288 -3.32 -7.21 -16.01
C CYS A 288 -1.84 -6.85 -16.22
N LEU A 289 -1.01 -7.85 -16.54
CA LEU A 289 0.42 -7.68 -16.82
C LEU A 289 0.66 -7.51 -18.33
N ASP A 290 1.87 -7.08 -18.70
CA ASP A 290 2.24 -6.84 -20.09
C ASP A 290 2.02 -8.08 -20.96
N GLY A 291 1.64 -7.87 -22.21
CA GLY A 291 1.38 -8.96 -23.18
C GLY A 291 2.64 -9.59 -23.75
N ASP A 292 3.83 -9.08 -23.41
CA ASP A 292 5.11 -9.62 -23.84
C ASP A 292 5.45 -10.96 -23.16
N LEU A 293 6.57 -11.57 -23.55
CA LEU A 293 6.99 -12.86 -23.01
C LEU A 293 7.28 -12.81 -21.50
N ALA A 294 7.82 -11.69 -21.00
CA ALA A 294 8.15 -11.51 -19.57
C ALA A 294 6.90 -11.42 -18.71
N GLY A 295 5.91 -10.59 -19.12
CA GLY A 295 4.64 -10.43 -18.42
C GLY A 295 3.78 -11.71 -18.47
N ARG A 296 3.76 -12.42 -19.60
CA ARG A 296 3.09 -13.74 -19.70
C ARG A 296 3.69 -14.76 -18.74
N ASN A 297 5.04 -14.86 -18.69
CA ASN A 297 5.72 -15.75 -17.77
C ASN A 297 5.48 -15.35 -16.29
N ALA A 298 5.42 -14.05 -16.00
CA ALA A 298 5.07 -13.54 -14.66
C ALA A 298 3.63 -13.93 -14.28
N THR A 299 2.68 -13.81 -15.22
CA THR A 299 1.30 -14.24 -15.05
C THR A 299 1.19 -15.73 -14.72
N ILE A 300 1.85 -16.59 -15.51
CA ILE A 300 1.85 -18.04 -15.30
C ILE A 300 2.45 -18.41 -13.93
N ARG A 301 3.59 -17.79 -13.56
CA ARG A 301 4.21 -18.02 -12.25
C ARG A 301 3.28 -17.61 -11.10
N LEU A 302 2.60 -16.47 -11.23
CA LEU A 302 1.65 -16.01 -10.23
C LEU A 302 0.46 -16.98 -10.12
N MET A 303 -0.11 -17.42 -11.23
CA MET A 303 -1.19 -18.42 -11.26
C MET A 303 -0.78 -19.70 -10.53
N ASN A 304 0.42 -20.24 -10.84
CA ASN A 304 0.91 -21.46 -10.21
C ASN A 304 1.10 -21.30 -8.69
N ASN A 305 1.64 -20.16 -8.25
CA ASN A 305 1.80 -19.87 -6.82
C ASN A 305 0.45 -19.74 -6.09
N LEU A 306 -0.55 -19.14 -6.73
CA LEU A 306 -1.89 -19.03 -6.16
C LEU A 306 -2.62 -20.38 -6.11
N LEU A 307 -2.47 -21.21 -7.13
CA LEU A 307 -3.05 -22.56 -7.18
C LEU A 307 -2.44 -23.51 -6.14
N SER A 308 -1.15 -23.34 -5.81
CA SER A 308 -0.49 -24.13 -4.76
C SER A 308 -0.84 -23.68 -3.34
N SER A 309 -1.45 -22.50 -3.18
CA SER A 309 -1.98 -22.05 -1.89
C SER A 309 -3.36 -22.70 -1.67
N GLU A 310 -3.64 -23.25 -0.48
CA GLU A 310 -4.92 -23.92 -0.14
C GLU A 310 -6.16 -22.98 -0.16
N SER A 311 -6.05 -21.80 -0.74
CA SER A 311 -7.05 -20.73 -0.73
C SER A 311 -7.89 -20.78 -2.02
N PHE A 312 -8.85 -21.68 -2.12
CA PHE A 312 -9.63 -21.97 -3.33
C PHE A 312 -10.71 -20.92 -3.73
N GLU A 313 -11.01 -19.94 -2.92
CA GLU A 313 -12.02 -18.90 -3.22
C GLU A 313 -11.41 -17.50 -3.31
N LEU A 314 -10.31 -17.36 -4.05
CA LEU A 314 -9.68 -16.06 -4.25
C LEU A 314 -10.44 -15.27 -5.33
N GLY A 315 -10.90 -14.07 -5.00
CA GLY A 315 -11.46 -13.11 -5.96
C GLY A 315 -10.39 -12.53 -6.88
N ILE A 316 -9.59 -13.39 -7.56
CA ILE A 316 -8.51 -12.99 -8.46
C ILE A 316 -8.87 -13.40 -9.89
N LYS A 317 -8.87 -12.42 -10.79
CA LYS A 317 -9.10 -12.58 -12.22
C LYS A 317 -7.86 -12.21 -13.00
N PHE A 318 -7.66 -12.79 -14.17
CA PHE A 318 -6.54 -12.52 -15.04
C PHE A 318 -7.02 -11.99 -16.38
N VAL A 319 -6.43 -10.88 -16.82
CA VAL A 319 -6.59 -10.32 -18.17
C VAL A 319 -5.30 -10.62 -18.93
N LEU A 320 -5.44 -11.31 -20.06
CA LEU A 320 -4.33 -11.61 -20.96
C LEU A 320 -4.32 -10.60 -22.09
N LEU A 321 -3.33 -9.72 -22.11
CA LEU A 321 -3.16 -8.74 -23.18
C LEU A 321 -2.59 -9.44 -24.44
N PRO A 322 -2.92 -8.90 -25.67
CA PRO A 322 -2.27 -9.32 -26.89
C PRO A 322 -0.75 -9.15 -26.84
N LYS A 323 0.01 -9.89 -27.67
CA LYS A 323 1.50 -9.92 -27.63
C LYS A 323 2.17 -8.56 -27.81
N ASN A 324 1.51 -7.58 -28.39
CA ASN A 324 2.06 -6.25 -28.73
C ASN A 324 1.65 -5.15 -27.73
N PHE A 325 1.10 -5.52 -26.60
CA PHE A 325 0.67 -4.61 -25.54
C PHE A 325 1.40 -4.89 -24.24
#